data_b223f7cd11df7c0830b94c5614d59bbf
#
_entry.id   b223f7cd11df7c0830b94c5614d59bbf
#
_cell.length_a   1.000
_cell.length_b   1.000
_cell.length_c   1.000
_cell.angle_alpha   90.00
_cell.angle_beta   90.00
_cell.angle_gamma   90.00
#
_symmetry.space_group_name_H-M   'P 1'
#
loop_
_entity.id
_entity.type
_entity.pdbx_description
1 polymer ?
#
loop_
_entity_poly.entity_id
_entity_poly.type
_entity_poly.pdbx_seq_one_letter_code
_entity_poly.pdbx_strand_id
1 'polypeptide(L)'
;FSRLFAASDGQLYGTTSAGGTSNAGVLFSFNTGTNTYTPVLQMASLGLSAPWSSVIEDPSGTLVGMASDGGTGNEGALFKYTISGSVGTVLLPFSYANGANPHGRLFKASNGLFYGLASAGGEFSSGTLFSIDPTNSNFITRVHFDNGKGTIPLGSLVEDNGKLYGVCSAGGTANGGTLFEYNISSNILTVKVNFASTLVGNAPVNGLFKATNGLMYGATGSGAGNAQG
;
A
#
# COMPACT_ATOMS: atom_id res chain seq x y z
N PHE A 1 -1.62 6.88 -8.31
CA PHE A 1 -2.65 7.89 -8.01
C PHE A 1 -3.38 7.48 -6.74
N SER A 2 -3.35 8.33 -5.69
CA SER A 2 -4.06 8.07 -4.45
C SER A 2 -5.57 8.27 -4.62
N ARG A 3 -6.37 7.43 -3.94
CA ARG A 3 -7.82 7.65 -3.81
C ARG A 3 -8.07 8.61 -2.65
N LEU A 4 -9.14 9.40 -2.72
CA LEU A 4 -9.61 10.14 -1.56
C LEU A 4 -10.20 9.18 -0.52
N PHE A 5 -9.98 9.49 0.73
CA PHE A 5 -10.53 8.79 1.88
C PHE A 5 -11.53 9.71 2.61
N ALA A 6 -12.74 9.23 2.83
CA ALA A 6 -13.75 9.95 3.62
C ALA A 6 -13.53 9.62 5.09
N ALA A 7 -13.12 10.61 5.89
CA ALA A 7 -12.84 10.45 7.30
C ALA A 7 -14.08 10.73 8.17
N SER A 8 -13.99 10.33 9.45
CA SER A 8 -15.07 10.45 10.43
C SER A 8 -15.46 11.91 10.75
N ASP A 9 -14.56 12.88 10.48
CA ASP A 9 -14.84 14.32 10.61
C ASP A 9 -15.63 14.92 9.43
N GLY A 10 -16.04 14.08 8.46
CA GLY A 10 -16.79 14.47 7.27
C GLY A 10 -15.97 15.10 6.16
N GLN A 11 -14.65 15.18 6.27
CA GLN A 11 -13.76 15.65 5.21
C GLN A 11 -13.20 14.51 4.35
N LEU A 12 -12.80 14.84 3.15
CA LEU A 12 -12.05 13.95 2.29
C LEU A 12 -10.54 14.22 2.46
N TYR A 13 -9.76 13.15 2.65
CA TYR A 13 -8.31 13.26 2.75
C TYR A 13 -7.63 12.58 1.57
N GLY A 14 -6.52 13.16 1.14
CA GLY A 14 -5.71 12.63 0.06
C GLY A 14 -4.25 13.05 0.19
N THR A 15 -3.38 12.41 -0.57
CA THR A 15 -1.96 12.74 -0.62
C THR A 15 -1.57 13.18 -2.02
N THR A 16 -0.57 14.06 -2.11
CA THR A 16 0.14 14.34 -3.35
C THR A 16 1.56 13.82 -3.22
N SER A 17 2.06 13.15 -4.26
CA SER A 17 3.44 12.59 -4.24
C SER A 17 4.52 13.65 -4.41
N ALA A 18 4.15 14.86 -4.83
CA ALA A 18 5.03 15.98 -5.09
C ALA A 18 4.34 17.28 -4.68
N GLY A 19 5.04 18.39 -4.74
CA GLY A 19 4.58 19.70 -4.26
C GLY A 19 4.81 19.87 -2.76
N GLY A 20 4.31 20.96 -2.20
CA GLY A 20 4.60 21.33 -0.81
C GLY A 20 6.07 21.70 -0.56
N THR A 21 6.47 21.74 0.70
CA THR A 21 7.84 22.04 1.11
C THR A 21 8.81 21.00 0.54
N SER A 22 9.90 21.46 -0.06
CA SER A 22 10.94 20.60 -0.68
C SER A 22 10.43 19.64 -1.74
N ASN A 23 9.25 19.90 -2.33
CA ASN A 23 8.61 19.02 -3.31
C ASN A 23 8.37 17.58 -2.80
N ALA A 24 8.20 17.41 -1.49
CA ALA A 24 8.10 16.10 -0.84
C ALA A 24 6.69 15.51 -0.81
N GLY A 25 5.69 16.29 -1.26
CA GLY A 25 4.28 15.92 -1.18
C GLY A 25 3.61 16.40 0.11
N VAL A 26 2.30 16.31 0.13
CA VAL A 26 1.47 16.73 1.27
C VAL A 26 0.34 15.74 1.53
N LEU A 27 -0.12 15.67 2.79
CA LEU A 27 -1.47 15.23 3.12
C LEU A 27 -2.37 16.47 3.10
N PHE A 28 -3.50 16.39 2.46
CA PHE A 28 -4.50 17.46 2.40
C PHE A 28 -5.88 16.97 2.85
N SER A 29 -6.70 17.89 3.31
CA SER A 29 -8.13 17.71 3.47
C SER A 29 -8.89 18.52 2.42
N PHE A 30 -10.09 18.07 2.09
CA PHE A 30 -11.03 18.76 1.23
C PHE A 30 -12.43 18.72 1.86
N ASN A 31 -12.99 19.91 2.11
CA ASN A 31 -14.35 20.06 2.61
C ASN A 31 -15.31 20.23 1.42
N THR A 32 -16.17 19.24 1.21
CA THR A 32 -17.13 19.24 0.09
C THR A 32 -18.26 20.27 0.24
N GLY A 33 -18.60 20.68 1.47
CA GLY A 33 -19.64 21.66 1.73
C GLY A 33 -19.21 23.10 1.44
N THR A 34 -17.91 23.41 1.67
CA THR A 34 -17.34 24.74 1.46
C THR A 34 -16.41 24.83 0.24
N ASN A 35 -16.15 23.69 -0.42
CA ASN A 35 -15.16 23.57 -1.50
C ASN A 35 -13.75 24.04 -1.10
N THR A 36 -13.37 23.81 0.16
CA THR A 36 -12.09 24.28 0.71
C THR A 36 -11.06 23.16 0.69
N TYR A 37 -9.94 23.41 0.03
CA TYR A 37 -8.71 22.57 0.05
C TYR A 37 -7.76 23.11 1.11
N THR A 38 -7.24 22.24 1.98
CA THR A 38 -6.29 22.59 3.04
C THR A 38 -5.15 21.58 3.09
N PRO A 39 -3.88 21.97 2.84
CA PRO A 39 -2.73 21.13 3.16
C PRO A 39 -2.60 21.02 4.68
N VAL A 40 -2.74 19.81 5.23
CA VAL A 40 -2.75 19.59 6.68
C VAL A 40 -1.43 19.02 7.20
N LEU A 41 -0.60 18.40 6.33
CA LEU A 41 0.72 17.90 6.72
C LEU A 41 1.68 17.98 5.53
N GLN A 42 2.83 18.63 5.74
CA GLN A 42 3.96 18.64 4.80
C GLN A 42 4.83 17.40 5.06
N MET A 43 5.00 16.51 4.07
CA MET A 43 5.82 15.30 4.27
C MET A 43 7.27 15.64 4.63
N ALA A 44 7.82 16.72 4.08
CA ALA A 44 9.16 17.20 4.43
C ALA A 44 9.35 17.47 5.93
N SER A 45 8.30 17.87 6.67
CA SER A 45 8.39 18.10 8.12
C SER A 45 8.64 16.82 8.91
N LEU A 46 8.36 15.67 8.32
CA LEU A 46 8.63 14.34 8.87
C LEU A 46 9.92 13.71 8.33
N GLY A 47 10.64 14.40 7.44
CA GLY A 47 11.76 13.81 6.69
C GLY A 47 11.32 12.73 5.70
N LEU A 48 10.07 12.79 5.24
CA LEU A 48 9.46 11.83 4.32
C LEU A 48 9.18 12.50 2.97
N SER A 49 9.02 11.69 1.93
CA SER A 49 8.59 12.13 0.61
C SER A 49 7.84 11.04 -0.16
N ALA A 50 7.25 11.45 -1.28
CA ALA A 50 6.54 10.55 -2.19
C ALA A 50 5.46 9.67 -1.51
N PRO A 51 4.44 10.25 -0.86
CA PRO A 51 3.30 9.48 -0.37
C PRO A 51 2.41 9.08 -1.56
N TRP A 52 2.66 7.91 -2.13
CA TRP A 52 1.91 7.38 -3.29
C TRP A 52 0.57 6.78 -2.91
N SER A 53 0.27 6.67 -1.62
CA SER A 53 -0.89 5.95 -1.12
C SER A 53 -1.93 6.87 -0.49
N SER A 54 -3.19 6.43 -0.54
CA SER A 54 -4.26 6.98 0.30
C SER A 54 -4.01 6.67 1.78
N VAL A 55 -4.55 7.50 2.65
CA VAL A 55 -4.62 7.23 4.09
C VAL A 55 -5.80 6.32 4.43
N ILE A 56 -5.77 5.75 5.64
CA ILE A 56 -6.86 5.01 6.27
C ILE A 56 -7.00 5.51 7.70
N GLU A 57 -8.23 5.55 8.22
CA GLU A 57 -8.50 5.99 9.58
C GLU A 57 -8.54 4.80 10.55
N ASP A 58 -7.84 4.94 11.68
CA ASP A 58 -7.91 3.99 12.78
C ASP A 58 -9.13 4.28 13.68
N PRO A 59 -9.45 3.39 14.63
CA PRO A 59 -10.59 3.60 15.53
C PRO A 59 -10.48 4.83 16.45
N SER A 60 -9.31 5.43 16.59
CA SER A 60 -9.09 6.63 17.40
C SER A 60 -9.31 7.95 16.64
N GLY A 61 -9.65 7.88 15.35
CA GLY A 61 -9.76 9.06 14.48
C GLY A 61 -8.39 9.57 14.00
N THR A 62 -7.39 8.68 13.95
CA THR A 62 -6.05 9.01 13.43
C THR A 62 -5.91 8.44 12.02
N LEU A 63 -5.47 9.27 11.09
CA LEU A 63 -5.15 8.83 9.73
C LEU A 63 -3.76 8.19 9.72
N VAL A 64 -3.66 7.03 9.08
CA VAL A 64 -2.39 6.30 8.87
C VAL A 64 -2.13 6.18 7.37
N GLY A 65 -0.93 6.49 6.95
CA GLY A 65 -0.51 6.42 5.56
C GLY A 65 0.93 5.94 5.42
N MET A 66 1.37 5.83 4.17
CA MET A 66 2.72 5.41 3.80
C MET A 66 3.37 6.45 2.91
N ALA A 67 4.66 6.69 3.13
CA ALA A 67 5.53 7.44 2.22
C ALA A 67 6.63 6.51 1.72
N SER A 68 6.89 6.51 0.42
CA SER A 68 7.83 5.57 -0.20
C SER A 68 9.29 5.91 0.06
N ASP A 69 9.57 7.19 0.27
CA ASP A 69 10.93 7.69 0.41
C ASP A 69 11.09 8.49 1.72
N GLY A 70 12.35 8.72 2.10
CA GLY A 70 12.70 9.38 3.35
C GLY A 70 12.79 8.41 4.52
N GLY A 71 12.82 8.93 5.73
CA GLY A 71 13.11 8.14 6.93
C GLY A 71 14.58 7.69 7.00
N THR A 72 14.88 6.78 7.91
CA THR A 72 16.24 6.24 8.08
C THR A 72 16.58 5.36 6.86
N GLY A 73 17.66 5.68 6.15
CA GLY A 73 18.11 4.91 4.99
C GLY A 73 17.34 5.19 3.69
N ASN A 74 16.36 6.09 3.71
CA ASN A 74 15.52 6.43 2.56
C ASN A 74 14.62 5.27 2.08
N GLU A 75 14.25 4.36 2.99
CA GLU A 75 13.38 3.22 2.69
C GLU A 75 11.89 3.51 2.87
N GLY A 76 11.54 4.76 3.23
CA GLY A 76 10.17 5.19 3.48
C GLY A 76 9.72 4.96 4.93
N ALA A 77 8.47 5.27 5.20
CA ALA A 77 7.88 5.10 6.53
C ALA A 77 6.35 4.97 6.50
N LEU A 78 5.81 4.39 7.56
CA LEU A 78 4.44 4.65 7.99
C LEU A 78 4.39 5.99 8.73
N PHE A 79 3.41 6.82 8.42
CA PHE A 79 3.13 8.05 9.14
C PHE A 79 1.69 8.05 9.67
N LYS A 80 1.45 8.85 10.69
CA LYS A 80 0.12 9.11 11.23
C LYS A 80 -0.16 10.60 11.31
N TYR A 81 -1.43 10.96 11.19
CA TYR A 81 -1.94 12.30 11.36
C TYR A 81 -3.17 12.26 12.26
N THR A 82 -3.08 12.86 13.45
CA THR A 82 -4.19 12.98 14.40
C THR A 82 -5.04 14.17 14.01
N ILE A 83 -6.27 13.92 13.56
CA ILE A 83 -7.19 14.94 13.04
C ILE A 83 -7.48 16.00 14.12
N SER A 84 -7.87 15.57 15.32
CA SER A 84 -8.26 16.46 16.41
C SER A 84 -7.15 17.41 16.89
N GLY A 85 -5.89 16.97 16.80
CA GLY A 85 -4.73 17.74 17.22
C GLY A 85 -3.97 18.41 16.08
N SER A 86 -4.33 18.11 14.82
CA SER A 86 -3.59 18.56 13.63
C SER A 86 -2.10 18.23 13.67
N VAL A 87 -1.73 17.06 14.22
CA VAL A 87 -0.34 16.64 14.43
C VAL A 87 0.00 15.43 13.57
N GLY A 88 1.04 15.59 12.74
CA GLY A 88 1.66 14.50 11.99
C GLY A 88 2.92 13.97 12.67
N THR A 89 3.12 12.67 12.68
CA THR A 89 4.34 12.02 13.19
C THR A 89 4.70 10.80 12.36
N VAL A 90 5.99 10.43 12.34
CA VAL A 90 6.41 9.11 11.84
C VAL A 90 5.92 8.06 12.83
N LEU A 91 5.19 7.08 12.32
CA LEU A 91 4.69 5.96 13.10
C LEU A 91 5.73 4.84 13.18
N LEU A 92 6.34 4.51 12.04
CA LEU A 92 7.38 3.48 11.93
C LEU A 92 8.22 3.76 10.67
N PRO A 93 9.54 3.98 10.80
CA PRO A 93 10.43 4.00 9.64
C PRO A 93 10.63 2.56 9.13
N PHE A 94 10.62 2.39 7.81
CA PHE A 94 11.07 1.13 7.24
C PHE A 94 12.60 1.01 7.36
N SER A 95 13.05 -0.23 7.42
CA SER A 95 14.44 -0.63 7.23
C SER A 95 14.47 -1.69 6.12
N TYR A 96 15.56 -1.77 5.38
CA TYR A 96 15.64 -2.72 4.26
C TYR A 96 15.30 -4.16 4.68
N ALA A 97 15.57 -4.53 5.94
CA ALA A 97 15.27 -5.86 6.48
C ALA A 97 13.76 -6.14 6.64
N ASN A 98 12.95 -5.13 6.98
CA ASN A 98 11.51 -5.31 7.17
C ASN A 98 10.66 -4.87 5.97
N GLY A 99 11.30 -4.33 4.94
CA GLY A 99 10.71 -3.82 3.72
C GLY A 99 11.21 -2.42 3.38
N ALA A 100 11.10 -2.02 2.13
CA ALA A 100 11.45 -0.69 1.65
C ALA A 100 10.51 -0.25 0.53
N ASN A 101 10.43 1.06 0.32
CA ASN A 101 9.60 1.68 -0.71
C ASN A 101 8.16 1.14 -0.70
N PRO A 102 7.37 1.41 0.37
CA PRO A 102 5.99 0.94 0.44
C PRO A 102 5.15 1.57 -0.66
N HIS A 103 4.39 0.73 -1.35
CA HIS A 103 3.49 1.13 -2.43
C HIS A 103 2.07 0.62 -2.19
N GLY A 104 1.09 1.33 -2.79
CA GLY A 104 -0.31 1.03 -2.57
C GLY A 104 -0.82 1.64 -1.26
N ARG A 105 -2.00 1.25 -0.86
CA ARG A 105 -2.62 1.72 0.39
C ARG A 105 -2.62 0.63 1.45
N LEU A 106 -2.65 1.05 2.70
CA LEU A 106 -2.97 0.16 3.80
C LEU A 106 -4.40 -0.37 3.64
N PHE A 107 -4.59 -1.63 3.99
CA PHE A 107 -5.87 -2.32 3.98
C PHE A 107 -6.25 -2.74 5.40
N LYS A 108 -7.44 -2.31 5.87
CA LYS A 108 -7.98 -2.75 7.16
C LYS A 108 -8.65 -4.09 6.97
N ALA A 109 -8.07 -5.13 7.55
CA ALA A 109 -8.61 -6.47 7.48
C ALA A 109 -9.67 -6.75 8.55
N SER A 110 -10.43 -7.82 8.36
CA SER A 110 -11.51 -8.26 9.26
C SER A 110 -11.03 -8.57 10.67
N ASN A 111 -9.73 -8.89 10.86
CA ASN A 111 -9.11 -9.09 12.16
C ASN A 111 -8.70 -7.77 12.88
N GLY A 112 -9.02 -6.61 12.31
CA GLY A 112 -8.73 -5.28 12.87
C GLY A 112 -7.33 -4.75 12.56
N LEU A 113 -6.40 -5.57 12.06
CA LEU A 113 -5.05 -5.13 11.68
C LEU A 113 -5.04 -4.41 10.33
N PHE A 114 -4.09 -3.51 10.17
CA PHE A 114 -3.78 -2.92 8.87
C PHE A 114 -2.68 -3.72 8.18
N TYR A 115 -2.88 -4.05 6.91
CA TYR A 115 -1.92 -4.75 6.07
C TYR A 115 -1.43 -3.86 4.95
N GLY A 116 -0.16 -4.00 4.59
CA GLY A 116 0.46 -3.24 3.51
C GLY A 116 1.55 -4.02 2.80
N LEU A 117 2.01 -3.47 1.69
CA LEU A 117 3.07 -4.02 0.85
C LEU A 117 4.23 -3.02 0.78
N ALA A 118 5.45 -3.54 0.89
CA ALA A 118 6.67 -2.83 0.55
C ALA A 118 7.29 -3.48 -0.69
N SER A 119 7.60 -2.69 -1.72
CA SER A 119 8.00 -3.21 -3.02
C SER A 119 9.44 -3.72 -3.08
N ALA A 120 10.25 -3.36 -2.10
CA ALA A 120 11.66 -3.76 -2.00
C ALA A 120 12.00 -4.19 -0.56
N GLY A 121 13.24 -4.60 -0.35
CA GLY A 121 13.72 -5.06 0.96
C GLY A 121 13.18 -6.44 1.32
N GLY A 122 13.26 -6.77 2.62
CA GLY A 122 13.03 -8.12 3.12
C GLY A 122 14.21 -9.05 2.94
N GLU A 123 14.08 -10.28 3.39
CA GLU A 123 15.17 -11.29 3.37
C GLU A 123 15.74 -11.55 1.98
N PHE A 124 14.89 -11.50 0.94
CA PHE A 124 15.27 -11.76 -0.45
C PHE A 124 15.32 -10.50 -1.31
N SER A 125 15.29 -9.30 -0.72
CA SER A 125 15.27 -8.02 -1.44
C SER A 125 14.13 -7.87 -2.47
N SER A 126 13.07 -8.64 -2.32
CA SER A 126 11.98 -8.77 -3.30
C SER A 126 10.67 -8.16 -2.82
N GLY A 127 10.71 -7.50 -1.66
CA GLY A 127 9.55 -6.88 -1.03
C GLY A 127 8.96 -7.70 0.11
N THR A 128 8.01 -7.09 0.82
CA THR A 128 7.36 -7.71 1.99
C THR A 128 5.86 -7.45 2.01
N LEU A 129 5.11 -8.40 2.58
CA LEU A 129 3.78 -8.17 3.13
C LEU A 129 3.95 -7.96 4.64
N PHE A 130 3.38 -6.91 5.17
CA PHE A 130 3.42 -6.61 6.60
C PHE A 130 2.02 -6.37 7.18
N SER A 131 1.94 -6.43 8.49
CA SER A 131 0.77 -5.94 9.24
C SER A 131 1.20 -5.01 10.34
N ILE A 132 0.32 -4.08 10.70
CA ILE A 132 0.47 -3.21 11.86
C ILE A 132 -0.85 -3.15 12.63
N ASP A 133 -0.76 -3.24 13.96
CA ASP A 133 -1.88 -3.00 14.85
C ASP A 133 -2.00 -1.47 15.05
N PRO A 134 -3.10 -0.85 14.61
CA PRO A 134 -3.25 0.60 14.71
C PRO A 134 -3.35 1.10 16.16
N THR A 135 -3.66 0.22 17.14
CA THR A 135 -3.88 0.62 18.53
C THR A 135 -2.58 0.70 19.33
N ASN A 136 -1.62 -0.16 19.06
CA ASN A 136 -0.36 -0.26 19.81
C ASN A 136 0.90 -0.18 18.94
N SER A 137 0.72 0.03 17.61
CA SER A 137 1.79 0.15 16.62
C SER A 137 2.67 -1.11 16.49
N ASN A 138 2.17 -2.28 16.90
CA ASN A 138 2.89 -3.54 16.74
C ASN A 138 2.97 -3.91 15.25
N PHE A 139 4.17 -3.82 14.69
CA PHE A 139 4.49 -4.12 13.30
C PHE A 139 5.07 -5.53 13.17
N ILE A 140 4.57 -6.29 12.21
CA ILE A 140 5.04 -7.65 11.92
C ILE A 140 5.21 -7.81 10.40
N THR A 141 6.40 -8.17 9.95
CA THR A 141 6.60 -8.68 8.60
C THR A 141 5.99 -10.09 8.51
N ARG A 142 4.99 -10.25 7.65
CA ARG A 142 4.22 -11.49 7.49
C ARG A 142 4.80 -12.40 6.43
N VAL A 143 5.31 -11.80 5.36
CA VAL A 143 5.89 -12.54 4.23
C VAL A 143 7.10 -11.76 3.71
N HIS A 144 8.20 -12.46 3.50
CA HIS A 144 9.29 -12.02 2.65
C HIS A 144 9.08 -12.64 1.27
N PHE A 145 8.89 -11.78 0.27
CA PHE A 145 8.73 -12.22 -1.11
C PHE A 145 10.08 -12.71 -1.66
N ASP A 146 9.99 -13.67 -2.57
CA ASP A 146 11.09 -14.23 -3.35
C ASP A 146 10.63 -14.45 -4.78
N ASN A 147 11.53 -14.89 -5.67
CA ASN A 147 11.16 -15.09 -7.06
C ASN A 147 9.98 -16.08 -7.25
N GLY A 148 9.86 -17.09 -6.41
CA GLY A 148 8.79 -18.09 -6.51
C GLY A 148 7.42 -17.54 -6.10
N LYS A 149 7.39 -16.66 -5.08
CA LYS A 149 6.16 -15.98 -4.63
C LYS A 149 5.80 -14.76 -5.48
N GLY A 150 6.76 -14.25 -6.24
CA GLY A 150 6.72 -12.97 -6.95
C GLY A 150 7.64 -11.94 -6.32
N THR A 151 7.97 -10.90 -7.06
CA THR A 151 8.81 -9.78 -6.64
C THR A 151 8.12 -8.46 -6.95
N ILE A 152 8.54 -7.40 -6.27
CA ILE A 152 7.97 -6.06 -6.43
C ILE A 152 6.44 -6.11 -6.22
N PRO A 153 5.96 -6.46 -5.00
CA PRO A 153 4.54 -6.38 -4.69
C PRO A 153 4.06 -4.92 -4.77
N LEU A 154 3.03 -4.68 -5.56
CA LEU A 154 2.48 -3.35 -5.82
C LEU A 154 0.97 -3.34 -5.58
N GLY A 155 0.45 -2.12 -5.44
CA GLY A 155 -0.99 -1.92 -5.34
C GLY A 155 -1.56 -2.18 -3.94
N SER A 156 -2.85 -2.39 -3.90
CA SER A 156 -3.61 -2.54 -2.66
C SER A 156 -4.12 -3.95 -2.52
N LEU A 157 -4.22 -4.41 -1.28
CA LEU A 157 -4.81 -5.70 -0.94
C LEU A 157 -6.34 -5.65 -1.00
N VAL A 158 -6.95 -6.80 -1.21
CA VAL A 158 -8.39 -7.03 -1.12
C VAL A 158 -8.63 -8.26 -0.25
N GLU A 159 -9.60 -8.21 0.66
CA GLU A 159 -9.97 -9.35 1.50
C GLU A 159 -11.21 -10.06 0.96
N ASP A 160 -11.15 -11.38 1.01
CA ASP A 160 -12.30 -12.26 0.83
C ASP A 160 -12.19 -13.47 1.77
N ASN A 161 -13.20 -13.64 2.61
CA ASN A 161 -13.30 -14.79 3.54
C ASN A 161 -12.04 -15.02 4.40
N GLY A 162 -11.47 -13.96 5.00
CA GLY A 162 -10.28 -14.04 5.86
C GLY A 162 -8.96 -14.27 5.12
N LYS A 163 -8.96 -14.04 3.80
CA LYS A 163 -7.79 -14.14 2.95
C LYS A 163 -7.55 -12.82 2.24
N LEU A 164 -6.30 -12.40 2.19
CA LEU A 164 -5.87 -11.23 1.45
C LEU A 164 -5.34 -11.64 0.08
N TYR A 165 -5.76 -10.91 -0.93
CA TYR A 165 -5.31 -11.09 -2.31
C TYR A 165 -4.54 -9.86 -2.76
N GLY A 166 -3.43 -10.08 -3.45
CA GLY A 166 -2.58 -9.03 -3.98
C GLY A 166 -1.78 -9.52 -5.18
N VAL A 167 -1.00 -8.63 -5.76
CA VAL A 167 -0.20 -8.92 -6.95
C VAL A 167 1.26 -8.50 -6.75
N CYS A 168 2.16 -9.22 -7.40
CA CYS A 168 3.55 -8.86 -7.61
C CYS A 168 3.78 -8.58 -9.09
N SER A 169 4.44 -7.49 -9.42
CA SER A 169 4.62 -7.07 -10.82
C SER A 169 5.67 -7.87 -11.58
N ALA A 170 6.53 -8.62 -10.88
CA ALA A 170 7.56 -9.46 -11.47
C ALA A 170 7.71 -10.78 -10.69
N GLY A 171 8.63 -11.65 -11.13
CA GLY A 171 8.83 -12.97 -10.53
C GLY A 171 7.75 -13.98 -10.95
N GLY A 172 7.65 -15.07 -10.21
CA GLY A 172 6.87 -16.23 -10.59
C GLY A 172 7.58 -17.10 -11.63
N THR A 173 6.94 -18.21 -12.04
CA THR A 173 7.56 -19.21 -12.92
C THR A 173 7.92 -18.69 -14.31
N ALA A 174 7.22 -17.66 -14.79
CA ALA A 174 7.41 -17.03 -16.09
C ALA A 174 7.95 -15.59 -16.01
N ASN A 175 8.35 -15.17 -14.82
CA ASN A 175 8.81 -13.81 -14.52
C ASN A 175 7.85 -12.68 -14.96
N GLY A 176 6.60 -13.00 -15.16
CA GLY A 176 5.53 -12.05 -15.55
C GLY A 176 4.76 -11.46 -14.37
N GLY A 177 5.15 -11.81 -13.15
CA GLY A 177 4.45 -11.44 -11.94
C GLY A 177 3.54 -12.54 -11.42
N THR A 178 2.94 -12.30 -10.26
CA THR A 178 2.06 -13.28 -9.60
C THR A 178 0.81 -12.62 -9.03
N LEU A 179 -0.27 -13.38 -8.96
CA LEU A 179 -1.39 -13.12 -8.06
C LEU A 179 -1.26 -14.08 -6.88
N PHE A 180 -1.25 -13.56 -5.66
CA PHE A 180 -1.14 -14.34 -4.44
C PHE A 180 -2.38 -14.23 -3.55
N GLU A 181 -2.57 -15.25 -2.74
CA GLU A 181 -3.51 -15.34 -1.63
C GLU A 181 -2.69 -15.47 -0.34
N TYR A 182 -2.97 -14.65 0.66
CA TYR A 182 -2.42 -14.77 2.00
C TYR A 182 -3.54 -15.08 2.99
N ASN A 183 -3.49 -16.22 3.65
CA ASN A 183 -4.46 -16.62 4.65
C ASN A 183 -4.09 -15.98 6.00
N ILE A 184 -4.97 -15.11 6.53
CA ILE A 184 -4.74 -14.35 7.76
C ILE A 184 -4.58 -15.25 8.97
N SER A 185 -5.34 -16.32 9.07
CA SER A 185 -5.34 -17.20 10.25
C SER A 185 -4.15 -18.15 10.31
N SER A 186 -3.73 -18.69 9.16
CA SER A 186 -2.59 -19.62 9.09
C SER A 186 -1.24 -18.92 8.83
N ASN A 187 -1.24 -17.65 8.43
CA ASN A 187 -0.06 -16.90 7.98
C ASN A 187 0.66 -17.55 6.78
N ILE A 188 -0.10 -18.22 5.90
CA ILE A 188 0.46 -18.89 4.71
C ILE A 188 0.11 -18.08 3.46
N LEU A 189 1.12 -17.83 2.61
CA LEU A 189 0.95 -17.29 1.27
C LEU A 189 0.97 -18.41 0.23
N THR A 190 0.04 -18.35 -0.70
CA THR A 190 -0.07 -19.27 -1.85
C THR A 190 -0.15 -18.46 -3.14
N VAL A 191 0.67 -18.79 -4.12
CA VAL A 191 0.56 -18.22 -5.47
C VAL A 191 -0.63 -18.87 -6.18
N LYS A 192 -1.55 -18.05 -6.67
CA LYS A 192 -2.76 -18.48 -7.37
C LYS A 192 -2.60 -18.43 -8.88
N VAL A 193 -1.88 -17.42 -9.38
CA VAL A 193 -1.60 -17.23 -10.82
C VAL A 193 -0.14 -16.82 -10.98
N ASN A 194 0.53 -17.46 -11.94
CA ASN A 194 1.77 -16.97 -12.49
C ASN A 194 1.45 -16.31 -13.84
N PHE A 195 1.66 -15.00 -13.94
CA PHE A 195 1.47 -14.28 -15.18
C PHE A 195 2.57 -14.61 -16.19
N ALA A 196 2.19 -14.72 -17.46
CA ALA A 196 3.12 -14.98 -18.55
C ALA A 196 2.68 -14.16 -19.77
N SER A 197 3.65 -13.56 -20.45
CA SER A 197 3.43 -12.57 -21.52
C SER A 197 2.55 -13.01 -22.70
N THR A 198 2.35 -14.32 -22.87
CA THR A 198 1.73 -14.87 -24.10
C THR A 198 0.21 -15.01 -24.06
N LEU A 199 -0.42 -15.22 -22.90
CA LEU A 199 -1.86 -15.51 -22.83
C LEU A 199 -2.61 -14.75 -21.73
N VAL A 200 -1.95 -14.45 -20.61
CA VAL A 200 -2.64 -13.91 -19.41
C VAL A 200 -2.15 -12.50 -19.03
N GLY A 201 -1.40 -11.85 -19.91
CA GLY A 201 -0.74 -10.59 -19.58
C GLY A 201 0.44 -10.76 -18.62
N ASN A 202 1.16 -9.67 -18.36
CA ASN A 202 2.26 -9.65 -17.41
C ASN A 202 2.35 -8.31 -16.67
N ALA A 203 3.22 -8.25 -15.67
CA ALA A 203 3.48 -7.07 -14.86
C ALA A 203 2.18 -6.42 -14.34
N PRO A 204 1.39 -7.09 -13.49
CA PRO A 204 0.23 -6.44 -12.87
C PRO A 204 0.72 -5.24 -12.05
N VAL A 205 0.12 -4.07 -12.27
CA VAL A 205 0.63 -2.80 -11.75
C VAL A 205 -0.24 -2.17 -10.65
N ASN A 206 -1.50 -2.59 -10.55
CA ASN A 206 -2.44 -2.06 -9.58
C ASN A 206 -3.02 -3.18 -8.71
N GLY A 207 -3.58 -2.79 -7.57
CA GLY A 207 -4.30 -3.74 -6.72
C GLY A 207 -5.56 -4.30 -7.39
N LEU A 208 -6.09 -5.33 -6.78
CA LEU A 208 -7.36 -5.94 -7.19
C LEU A 208 -8.54 -5.09 -6.71
N PHE A 209 -9.65 -5.19 -7.41
CA PHE A 209 -10.95 -4.65 -7.03
C PHE A 209 -11.98 -5.79 -6.93
N LYS A 210 -12.64 -5.90 -5.78
CA LYS A 210 -13.76 -6.85 -5.61
C LYS A 210 -15.06 -6.17 -6.01
N ALA A 211 -15.70 -6.68 -7.05
CA ALA A 211 -16.98 -6.17 -7.54
C ALA A 211 -18.17 -6.76 -6.77
N THR A 212 -19.34 -6.16 -6.94
CA THR A 212 -20.59 -6.59 -6.28
C THR A 212 -21.05 -7.98 -6.71
N ASN A 213 -20.58 -8.48 -7.85
CA ASN A 213 -20.82 -9.85 -8.31
C ASN A 213 -19.94 -10.91 -7.61
N GLY A 214 -19.10 -10.50 -6.65
CA GLY A 214 -18.20 -11.36 -5.90
C GLY A 214 -16.87 -11.67 -6.59
N LEU A 215 -16.69 -11.25 -7.85
CA LEU A 215 -15.45 -11.48 -8.59
C LEU A 215 -14.40 -10.38 -8.28
N MET A 216 -13.13 -10.77 -8.42
CA MET A 216 -12.00 -9.84 -8.33
C MET A 216 -11.49 -9.48 -9.73
N TYR A 217 -11.25 -8.20 -9.95
CA TYR A 217 -10.75 -7.66 -11.22
C TYR A 217 -9.40 -6.99 -11.00
N GLY A 218 -8.51 -7.16 -11.92
CA GLY A 218 -7.19 -6.52 -11.95
C GLY A 218 -6.77 -6.22 -13.38
N ALA A 219 -5.73 -5.43 -13.53
CA ALA A 219 -5.13 -5.11 -14.82
C ALA A 219 -3.65 -5.49 -14.85
N THR A 220 -3.18 -5.94 -16.00
CA THR A 220 -1.77 -6.17 -16.29
C THR A 220 -1.17 -4.99 -17.06
N GLY A 221 0.10 -4.71 -16.85
CA GLY A 221 0.80 -3.58 -17.50
C GLY A 221 1.06 -3.82 -18.98
N SER A 222 1.11 -5.10 -19.40
CA SER A 222 1.20 -5.46 -20.81
C SER A 222 0.36 -6.72 -21.10
N GLY A 223 -0.18 -6.78 -22.30
CA GLY A 223 -1.14 -7.80 -22.71
C GLY A 223 -0.57 -8.90 -23.58
N ALA A 224 -1.36 -9.94 -23.77
CA ALA A 224 -1.08 -11.03 -24.70
C ALA A 224 -1.23 -10.54 -26.14
N GLY A 225 -0.20 -10.66 -26.93
CA GLY A 225 -0.30 -10.58 -28.38
C GLY A 225 -0.06 -9.20 -29.03
N ASN A 226 -0.29 -8.07 -28.35
CA ASN A 226 -0.10 -6.73 -28.95
C ASN A 226 0.50 -5.68 -27.99
N ALA A 227 1.21 -6.08 -26.94
CA ALA A 227 1.82 -5.19 -25.92
C ALA A 227 0.83 -4.17 -25.29
N GLN A 228 -0.45 -4.42 -25.38
CA GLN A 228 -1.53 -3.67 -24.75
C GLN A 228 -2.03 -4.49 -23.55
N GLY A 229 -2.00 -3.92 -22.33
CA GLY A 229 -2.38 -4.57 -21.08
C GLY A 229 -3.80 -5.13 -21.01
#